data_6540d116a135ed88a6f9a2ee7a48dfe1
#
_entry.id   6540d116a135ed88a6f9a2ee7a48dfe1
#
_cell.length_a   1.000
_cell.length_b   1.000
_cell.length_c   1.000
_cell.angle_alpha   90.00
_cell.angle_beta   90.00
_cell.angle_gamma   90.00
#
_symmetry.space_group_name_H-M   'P 1'
#
loop_
_entity.id
_entity.type
_entity.pdbx_description
1 polymer ?
#
loop_
_entity_poly.entity_id
_entity_poly.type
_entity_poly.pdbx_seq_one_letter_code
_entity_poly.pdbx_strand_id
1 'polypeptide(L)'
;ITAPEKVKKIHEEYLDAGAKFIRTNTFASNKETLQEDFAEVEKNIQAAVEIARDAVNGRDAWIAGDIGPIPVNGAEDAAAAADEYYQIAKTFAERGVTVLDFETFADLDGILPAIRKICAEYDMFIMVSFSVNQFGYSAAGLSAKRLLADAAAVPEIDAVGLNCGVGPAHMRQILEKAGRPRDKFLLAIPNAGYPTLTRNKLQFGNTPVYFAEKMKELQALGAD
;
A
#
# COMPACT_ATOMS: atom_id res chain seq x y z
N ILE A 1 3.20 -17.57 -7.41
CA ILE A 1 2.38 -16.84 -8.42
C ILE A 1 1.99 -17.83 -9.51
N THR A 2 0.68 -18.06 -9.71
CA THR A 2 0.16 -19.09 -10.66
C THR A 2 -0.03 -18.54 -12.09
N ALA A 3 0.01 -17.23 -12.31
CA ALA A 3 -0.21 -16.61 -13.60
C ALA A 3 0.69 -15.38 -13.81
N PRO A 4 2.01 -15.54 -13.92
CA PRO A 4 2.98 -14.43 -13.99
C PRO A 4 2.73 -13.50 -15.18
N GLU A 5 2.38 -14.04 -16.35
CA GLU A 5 2.10 -13.25 -17.55
C GLU A 5 0.89 -12.30 -17.41
N LYS A 6 -0.12 -12.71 -16.60
CA LYS A 6 -1.26 -11.83 -16.33
C LYS A 6 -0.85 -10.66 -15.42
N VAL A 7 -0.05 -10.92 -14.41
CA VAL A 7 0.47 -9.88 -13.50
C VAL A 7 1.35 -8.92 -14.27
N LYS A 8 2.29 -9.43 -15.07
CA LYS A 8 3.15 -8.62 -15.95
C LYS A 8 2.32 -7.72 -16.86
N LYS A 9 1.34 -8.27 -17.53
CA LYS A 9 0.45 -7.50 -18.42
C LYS A 9 -0.25 -6.35 -17.70
N ILE A 10 -0.74 -6.58 -16.46
CA ILE A 10 -1.36 -5.52 -15.64
C ILE A 10 -0.35 -4.41 -15.34
N HIS A 11 0.88 -4.76 -14.94
CA HIS A 11 1.93 -3.77 -14.72
C HIS A 11 2.24 -2.96 -15.99
N GLU A 12 2.35 -3.63 -17.13
CA GLU A 12 2.59 -2.97 -18.43
C GLU A 12 1.45 -2.00 -18.78
N GLU A 13 0.19 -2.38 -18.58
CA GLU A 13 -0.98 -1.52 -18.82
C GLU A 13 -0.98 -0.26 -17.95
N TYR A 14 -0.57 -0.37 -16.66
CA TYR A 14 -0.41 0.79 -15.79
C TYR A 14 0.75 1.69 -16.23
N LEU A 15 1.89 1.11 -16.61
CA LEU A 15 3.04 1.85 -17.15
C LEU A 15 2.69 2.56 -18.47
N ASP A 16 1.95 1.90 -19.35
CA ASP A 16 1.45 2.49 -20.61
C ASP A 16 0.47 3.65 -20.37
N ALA A 17 -0.29 3.59 -19.26
CA ALA A 17 -1.13 4.69 -18.80
C ALA A 17 -0.35 5.83 -18.13
N GLY A 18 0.97 5.71 -17.97
CA GLY A 18 1.85 6.74 -17.42
C GLY A 18 2.17 6.60 -15.94
N ALA A 19 1.89 5.46 -15.31
CA ALA A 19 2.29 5.22 -13.93
C ALA A 19 3.81 5.29 -13.78
N LYS A 20 4.27 5.94 -12.70
CA LYS A 20 5.68 6.04 -12.33
C LYS A 20 6.08 5.11 -11.18
N PHE A 21 5.10 4.55 -10.51
CA PHE A 21 5.27 3.50 -9.51
C PHE A 21 4.39 2.32 -9.87
N ILE A 22 4.94 1.12 -9.79
CA ILE A 22 4.17 -0.12 -9.79
C ILE A 22 4.45 -0.89 -8.50
N ARG A 23 3.40 -1.44 -7.91
CA ARG A 23 3.51 -2.31 -6.74
C ARG A 23 3.73 -3.74 -7.16
N THR A 24 4.54 -4.46 -6.42
CA THR A 24 4.62 -5.91 -6.56
C THR A 24 3.28 -6.55 -6.17
N ASN A 25 2.95 -7.71 -6.72
CA ASN A 25 1.72 -8.44 -6.36
C ASN A 25 1.95 -9.27 -5.08
N THR A 26 2.20 -8.61 -3.96
CA THR A 26 2.66 -9.23 -2.71
C THR A 26 1.89 -8.79 -1.46
N PHE A 27 0.78 -8.07 -1.61
CA PHE A 27 -0.06 -7.61 -0.49
C PHE A 27 -0.32 -8.69 0.58
N ALA A 28 -0.61 -9.91 0.14
CA ALA A 28 -0.91 -11.04 0.99
C ALA A 28 0.26 -12.04 1.14
N SER A 29 1.49 -11.63 0.81
CA SER A 29 2.67 -12.49 0.87
C SER A 29 3.25 -12.51 2.28
N ASN A 30 2.59 -13.22 3.17
CA ASN A 30 2.99 -13.49 4.54
C ASN A 30 2.62 -14.94 4.92
N LYS A 31 3.24 -15.46 5.97
CA LYS A 31 3.05 -16.85 6.40
C LYS A 31 1.61 -17.19 6.74
N GLU A 32 0.93 -16.29 7.45
CA GLU A 32 -0.44 -16.51 7.89
C GLU A 32 -1.40 -16.61 6.70
N THR A 33 -1.29 -15.70 5.73
CA THR A 33 -2.18 -15.69 4.56
C THR A 33 -1.86 -16.80 3.57
N LEU A 34 -0.57 -17.10 3.34
CA LEU A 34 -0.17 -18.17 2.43
C LEU A 34 -0.33 -19.58 3.05
N GLN A 35 -0.40 -19.67 4.38
CA GLN A 35 -0.36 -20.93 5.13
C GLN A 35 0.91 -21.74 4.82
N GLU A 36 2.04 -21.05 4.68
CA GLU A 36 3.34 -21.59 4.28
C GLU A 36 4.44 -21.05 5.20
N ASP A 37 5.63 -21.62 5.11
CA ASP A 37 6.79 -21.10 5.82
C ASP A 37 7.37 -19.81 5.16
N PHE A 38 8.32 -19.18 5.84
CA PHE A 38 8.91 -17.93 5.31
C PHE A 38 9.72 -18.16 4.03
N ALA A 39 10.26 -19.34 3.78
CA ALA A 39 10.98 -19.65 2.54
C ALA A 39 10.05 -19.57 1.30
N GLU A 40 8.79 -19.96 1.44
CA GLU A 40 7.81 -19.80 0.37
C GLU A 40 7.35 -18.33 0.22
N VAL A 41 7.24 -17.56 1.32
CA VAL A 41 7.01 -16.11 1.27
C VAL A 41 8.14 -15.43 0.49
N GLU A 42 9.39 -15.76 0.80
CA GLU A 42 10.58 -15.23 0.12
C GLU A 42 10.57 -15.53 -1.38
N LYS A 43 10.26 -16.76 -1.78
CA LYS A 43 10.13 -17.15 -3.19
C LYS A 43 9.03 -16.38 -3.91
N ASN A 44 7.88 -16.16 -3.22
CA ASN A 44 6.77 -15.40 -3.77
C ASN A 44 7.17 -13.94 -4.02
N ILE A 45 7.84 -13.30 -3.06
CA ILE A 45 8.37 -11.94 -3.19
C ILE A 45 9.38 -11.87 -4.34
N GLN A 46 10.31 -12.82 -4.41
CA GLN A 46 11.30 -12.88 -5.49
C GLN A 46 10.63 -12.91 -6.86
N ALA A 47 9.70 -13.83 -7.07
CA ALA A 47 8.98 -13.95 -8.34
C ALA A 47 8.21 -12.67 -8.68
N ALA A 48 7.57 -12.02 -7.69
CA ALA A 48 6.84 -10.78 -7.91
C ALA A 48 7.77 -9.61 -8.30
N VAL A 49 8.95 -9.51 -7.69
CA VAL A 49 9.97 -8.51 -8.05
C VAL A 49 10.48 -8.74 -9.47
N GLU A 50 10.75 -9.97 -9.85
CA GLU A 50 11.20 -10.31 -11.22
C GLU A 50 10.15 -9.94 -12.27
N ILE A 51 8.86 -10.27 -12.02
CA ILE A 51 7.74 -9.90 -12.91
C ILE A 51 7.63 -8.37 -13.04
N ALA A 52 7.76 -7.64 -11.93
CA ALA A 52 7.70 -6.19 -11.95
C ALA A 52 8.87 -5.58 -12.73
N ARG A 53 10.10 -6.10 -12.57
CA ARG A 53 11.28 -5.68 -13.35
C ARG A 53 11.12 -5.94 -14.83
N ASP A 54 10.61 -7.10 -15.18
CA ASP A 54 10.33 -7.45 -16.57
C ASP A 54 9.31 -6.52 -17.22
N ALA A 55 8.30 -6.08 -16.45
CA ALA A 55 7.33 -5.11 -16.92
C ALA A 55 7.92 -3.71 -17.08
N VAL A 56 8.76 -3.27 -16.12
CA VAL A 56 9.46 -1.96 -16.20
C VAL A 56 10.41 -1.93 -17.38
N ASN A 57 11.24 -2.95 -17.57
CA ASN A 57 12.10 -3.13 -18.74
C ASN A 57 12.76 -1.83 -19.25
N GLY A 58 13.43 -1.10 -18.36
CA GLY A 58 14.13 0.15 -18.67
C GLY A 58 13.26 1.40 -18.82
N ARG A 59 11.96 1.33 -18.58
CA ARG A 59 11.07 2.51 -18.45
C ARG A 59 11.44 3.31 -17.20
N ASP A 60 11.20 4.61 -17.24
CA ASP A 60 11.38 5.51 -16.09
C ASP A 60 10.24 5.31 -15.07
N ALA A 61 10.36 4.26 -14.26
CA ALA A 61 9.41 3.91 -13.22
C ALA A 61 10.09 3.15 -12.06
N TRP A 62 9.54 3.30 -10.86
CA TRP A 62 9.99 2.61 -9.66
C TRP A 62 9.12 1.39 -9.35
N ILE A 63 9.73 0.42 -8.67
CA ILE A 63 9.05 -0.76 -8.12
C ILE A 63 8.92 -0.55 -6.62
N ALA A 64 7.69 -0.55 -6.12
CA ALA A 64 7.41 -0.56 -4.70
C ALA A 64 7.12 -1.99 -4.22
N GLY A 65 7.83 -2.44 -3.20
CA GLY A 65 7.54 -3.68 -2.49
C GLY A 65 6.27 -3.51 -1.67
N ASP A 66 5.21 -4.16 -2.09
CA ASP A 66 3.89 -4.06 -1.47
C ASP A 66 3.76 -4.99 -0.26
N ILE A 67 3.41 -4.42 0.89
CA ILE A 67 3.32 -5.08 2.19
C ILE A 67 1.95 -4.77 2.81
N GLY A 68 1.07 -5.76 2.83
CA GLY A 68 -0.23 -5.67 3.49
C GLY A 68 -0.21 -6.15 4.94
N PRO A 69 -1.31 -5.95 5.70
CA PRO A 69 -1.40 -6.38 7.09
C PRO A 69 -1.33 -7.90 7.24
N ILE A 70 -0.52 -8.37 8.19
CA ILE A 70 -0.49 -9.77 8.61
C ILE A 70 -1.62 -9.95 9.63
N PRO A 71 -2.54 -10.91 9.44
CA PRO A 71 -3.56 -11.23 10.43
C PRO A 71 -2.95 -11.68 11.76
N VAL A 72 -3.39 -11.09 12.88
CA VAL A 72 -2.89 -11.40 14.22
C VAL A 72 -4.04 -11.70 15.18
N ASN A 73 -3.84 -12.69 16.08
CA ASN A 73 -4.84 -13.17 17.03
C ASN A 73 -4.36 -13.04 18.50
N GLY A 74 -3.62 -12.01 18.81
CA GLY A 74 -3.12 -11.77 20.17
C GLY A 74 -1.72 -11.16 20.22
N ALA A 75 -1.19 -10.95 21.42
CA ALA A 75 0.07 -10.24 21.62
C ALA A 75 1.31 -11.02 21.12
N GLU A 76 1.29 -12.36 21.24
CA GLU A 76 2.39 -13.22 20.73
C GLU A 76 2.44 -13.17 19.19
N ASP A 77 1.28 -13.27 18.55
CA ASP A 77 1.18 -13.16 17.09
C ASP A 77 1.59 -11.77 16.61
N ALA A 78 1.25 -10.71 17.36
CA ALA A 78 1.65 -9.35 17.01
C ALA A 78 3.17 -9.15 17.04
N ALA A 79 3.88 -9.74 18.03
CA ALA A 79 5.33 -9.71 18.08
C ALA A 79 5.96 -10.50 16.91
N ALA A 80 5.42 -11.69 16.61
CA ALA A 80 5.87 -12.49 15.48
C ALA A 80 5.63 -11.79 14.13
N ALA A 81 4.48 -11.09 13.99
CA ALA A 81 4.18 -10.30 12.79
C ALA A 81 5.13 -9.13 12.62
N ALA A 82 5.53 -8.45 13.71
CA ALA A 82 6.50 -7.37 13.65
C ALA A 82 7.88 -7.84 13.12
N ASP A 83 8.33 -9.00 13.57
CA ASP A 83 9.55 -9.62 13.04
C ASP A 83 9.39 -10.05 11.57
N GLU A 84 8.23 -10.57 11.18
CA GLU A 84 7.96 -10.97 9.81
C GLU A 84 7.89 -9.77 8.86
N TYR A 85 7.30 -8.64 9.25
CA TYR A 85 7.35 -7.41 8.46
C TYR A 85 8.78 -6.98 8.15
N TYR A 86 9.68 -7.07 9.13
CA TYR A 86 11.09 -6.79 8.87
C TYR A 86 11.72 -7.80 7.90
N GLN A 87 11.44 -9.10 8.04
CA GLN A 87 11.97 -10.12 7.12
C GLN A 87 11.47 -9.91 5.69
N ILE A 88 10.19 -9.56 5.51
CA ILE A 88 9.59 -9.21 4.22
C ILE A 88 10.30 -7.96 3.63
N ALA A 89 10.43 -6.89 4.42
CA ALA A 89 11.09 -5.67 4.01
C ALA A 89 12.56 -5.92 3.61
N LYS A 90 13.28 -6.74 4.38
CA LYS A 90 14.65 -7.13 4.09
C LYS A 90 14.77 -7.94 2.80
N THR A 91 13.84 -8.87 2.55
CA THR A 91 13.79 -9.63 1.30
C THR A 91 13.68 -8.70 0.09
N PHE A 92 12.87 -7.65 0.16
CA PHE A 92 12.79 -6.63 -0.89
C PHE A 92 14.10 -5.86 -1.05
N ALA A 93 14.68 -5.38 0.05
CA ALA A 93 15.94 -4.62 0.04
C ALA A 93 17.11 -5.42 -0.55
N GLU A 94 17.28 -6.69 -0.14
CA GLU A 94 18.29 -7.59 -0.66
C GLU A 94 18.13 -7.88 -2.16
N ARG A 95 16.94 -7.69 -2.69
CA ARG A 95 16.65 -7.76 -4.13
C ARG A 95 16.72 -6.41 -4.84
N GLY A 96 17.26 -5.38 -4.17
CA GLY A 96 17.45 -4.05 -4.75
C GLY A 96 16.17 -3.27 -5.01
N VAL A 97 15.08 -3.56 -4.29
CA VAL A 97 13.91 -2.71 -4.21
C VAL A 97 14.16 -1.67 -3.12
N THR A 98 14.05 -0.39 -3.48
CA THR A 98 14.36 0.74 -2.59
C THR A 98 13.10 1.49 -2.11
N VAL A 99 11.93 1.09 -2.55
CA VAL A 99 10.64 1.66 -2.14
C VAL A 99 9.81 0.57 -1.49
N LEU A 100 9.32 0.80 -0.27
CA LEU A 100 8.38 -0.10 0.41
C LEU A 100 7.04 0.61 0.61
N ASP A 101 5.95 -0.06 0.28
CA ASP A 101 4.58 0.43 0.47
C ASP A 101 3.85 -0.45 1.49
N PHE A 102 3.77 0.04 2.71
CA PHE A 102 2.95 -0.53 3.76
C PHE A 102 1.52 -0.01 3.60
N GLU A 103 0.65 -0.80 2.97
CA GLU A 103 -0.70 -0.35 2.64
C GLU A 103 -1.82 -1.02 3.45
N THR A 104 -2.93 -0.30 3.62
CA THR A 104 -4.18 -0.80 4.23
C THR A 104 -4.09 -1.09 5.74
N PHE A 105 -3.16 -0.45 6.44
CA PHE A 105 -3.01 -0.62 7.89
C PHE A 105 -4.11 0.11 8.67
N ALA A 106 -4.37 -0.38 9.89
CA ALA A 106 -5.31 0.24 10.83
C ALA A 106 -4.63 1.22 11.80
N ASP A 107 -3.33 1.03 12.04
CA ASP A 107 -2.44 1.83 12.89
C ASP A 107 -0.97 1.61 12.50
N LEU A 108 -0.04 2.22 13.24
CA LEU A 108 1.41 2.09 13.03
C LEU A 108 2.09 1.06 13.92
N ASP A 109 1.46 0.67 15.01
CA ASP A 109 2.15 0.01 16.13
C ASP A 109 2.83 -1.29 15.68
N GLY A 110 2.15 -2.07 14.83
CA GLY A 110 2.67 -3.35 14.35
C GLY A 110 3.83 -3.25 13.35
N ILE A 111 3.93 -2.16 12.59
CA ILE A 111 4.92 -2.01 11.51
C ILE A 111 6.10 -1.11 11.85
N LEU A 112 5.94 -0.22 12.83
CA LEU A 112 6.96 0.78 13.16
C LEU A 112 8.31 0.18 13.57
N PRO A 113 8.38 -0.92 14.35
CA PRO A 113 9.66 -1.58 14.65
C PRO A 113 10.38 -2.08 13.39
N ALA A 114 9.63 -2.66 12.44
CA ALA A 114 10.18 -3.15 11.17
C ALA A 114 10.70 -2.00 10.29
N ILE A 115 9.93 -0.90 10.18
CA ILE A 115 10.32 0.31 9.43
C ILE A 115 11.63 0.88 9.99
N ARG A 116 11.72 1.08 11.28
CA ARG A 116 12.95 1.60 11.91
C ARG A 116 14.15 0.70 11.70
N LYS A 117 13.95 -0.60 11.80
CA LYS A 117 15.02 -1.57 11.64
C LYS A 117 15.50 -1.63 10.19
N ILE A 118 14.61 -1.65 9.21
CA ILE A 118 15.02 -1.69 7.80
C ILE A 118 15.71 -0.40 7.38
N CYS A 119 15.25 0.77 7.81
CA CYS A 119 15.88 2.06 7.50
C CYS A 119 17.23 2.27 8.21
N ALA A 120 17.51 1.55 9.31
CA ALA A 120 18.84 1.55 9.92
C ALA A 120 19.87 0.74 9.12
N GLU A 121 19.43 -0.20 8.29
CA GLU A 121 20.29 -1.09 7.52
C GLU A 121 20.38 -0.74 6.03
N TYR A 122 19.33 -0.13 5.48
CA TYR A 122 19.17 0.16 4.06
C TYR A 122 18.63 1.57 3.83
N ASP A 123 19.03 2.20 2.74
CA ASP A 123 18.47 3.47 2.27
C ASP A 123 17.14 3.18 1.53
N MET A 124 16.02 3.42 2.23
CA MET A 124 14.69 3.06 1.78
C MET A 124 13.77 4.28 1.71
N PHE A 125 12.93 4.36 0.70
CA PHE A 125 11.78 5.25 0.65
C PHE A 125 10.56 4.52 1.20
N ILE A 126 10.00 4.99 2.29
CA ILE A 126 8.90 4.32 3.01
C ILE A 126 7.58 5.04 2.76
N MET A 127 6.62 4.31 2.21
CA MET A 127 5.25 4.73 2.04
C MET A 127 4.38 4.00 3.06
N VAL A 128 3.49 4.72 3.74
CA VAL A 128 2.51 4.13 4.67
C VAL A 128 1.13 4.67 4.38
N SER A 129 0.17 3.79 4.16
CA SER A 129 -1.22 4.18 3.95
C SER A 129 -2.20 3.37 4.79
N PHE A 130 -3.25 4.07 5.24
CA PHE A 130 -4.24 3.54 6.15
C PHE A 130 -5.58 3.35 5.47
N SER A 131 -6.30 2.29 5.85
CA SER A 131 -7.68 2.08 5.44
C SER A 131 -8.63 2.66 6.49
N VAL A 132 -9.56 3.50 6.04
CA VAL A 132 -10.58 4.10 6.89
C VAL A 132 -11.97 3.91 6.31
N ASN A 133 -12.98 3.86 7.18
CA ASN A 133 -14.38 3.81 6.78
C ASN A 133 -14.88 5.18 6.28
N GLN A 134 -16.13 5.24 5.85
CA GLN A 134 -16.78 6.47 5.36
C GLN A 134 -16.83 7.63 6.37
N PHE A 135 -16.66 7.35 7.65
CA PHE A 135 -16.59 8.36 8.73
C PHE A 135 -15.17 8.81 9.02
N GLY A 136 -14.16 8.24 8.35
CA GLY A 136 -12.75 8.57 8.50
C GLY A 136 -12.06 7.90 9.68
N TYR A 137 -12.53 6.72 10.11
CA TYR A 137 -11.93 5.94 11.20
C TYR A 137 -11.42 4.59 10.68
N SER A 138 -10.23 4.20 11.14
CA SER A 138 -9.66 2.88 10.88
C SER A 138 -10.35 1.78 11.70
N ALA A 139 -10.00 0.52 11.43
CA ALA A 139 -10.48 -0.62 12.21
C ALA A 139 -10.00 -0.58 13.68
N ALA A 140 -8.88 0.10 13.97
CA ALA A 140 -8.40 0.37 15.33
C ALA A 140 -9.13 1.56 16.01
N GLY A 141 -10.12 2.18 15.35
CA GLY A 141 -10.88 3.31 15.90
C GLY A 141 -10.14 4.66 15.85
N LEU A 142 -9.01 4.73 15.17
CA LEU A 142 -8.22 5.95 15.01
C LEU A 142 -8.75 6.79 13.85
N SER A 143 -8.85 8.12 14.05
CA SER A 143 -9.26 9.02 12.98
C SER A 143 -8.16 9.19 11.93
N ALA A 144 -8.52 9.44 10.67
CA ALA A 144 -7.58 9.74 9.59
C ALA A 144 -6.59 10.87 9.98
N LYS A 145 -7.10 11.93 10.63
CA LYS A 145 -6.26 13.03 11.12
C LYS A 145 -5.17 12.55 12.09
N ARG A 146 -5.52 11.66 13.01
CA ARG A 146 -4.59 11.09 13.99
C ARG A 146 -3.57 10.19 13.30
N LEU A 147 -4.03 9.28 12.44
CA LEU A 147 -3.17 8.35 11.68
C LEU A 147 -2.12 9.09 10.83
N LEU A 148 -2.56 10.10 10.07
CA LEU A 148 -1.66 10.90 9.24
C LEU A 148 -0.66 11.70 10.09
N ALA A 149 -1.09 12.25 11.22
CA ALA A 149 -0.21 13.01 12.11
C ALA A 149 0.83 12.11 12.79
N ASP A 150 0.42 10.93 13.28
CA ASP A 150 1.32 9.98 13.94
C ASP A 150 2.36 9.44 12.95
N ALA A 151 1.95 9.08 11.72
CA ALA A 151 2.86 8.62 10.68
C ALA A 151 3.81 9.74 10.20
N ALA A 152 3.31 10.96 10.03
CA ALA A 152 4.15 12.08 9.62
C ALA A 152 5.20 12.48 10.67
N ALA A 153 4.96 12.16 11.95
CA ALA A 153 5.93 12.40 13.03
C ALA A 153 7.11 11.41 13.03
N VAL A 154 7.03 10.32 12.24
CA VAL A 154 8.09 9.31 12.13
C VAL A 154 9.09 9.75 11.07
N PRO A 155 10.37 9.99 11.41
CA PRO A 155 11.37 10.48 10.45
C PRO A 155 11.60 9.54 9.27
N GLU A 156 11.54 8.23 9.52
CA GLU A 156 11.80 7.16 8.54
C GLU A 156 10.71 7.00 7.49
N ILE A 157 9.53 7.60 7.68
CA ILE A 157 8.42 7.53 6.72
C ILE A 157 8.48 8.74 5.78
N ASP A 158 8.46 8.54 4.48
CA ASP A 158 8.56 9.58 3.46
C ASP A 158 7.20 10.01 2.91
N ALA A 159 6.28 9.07 2.75
CA ALA A 159 4.95 9.30 2.24
C ALA A 159 3.89 8.69 3.15
N VAL A 160 2.81 9.46 3.42
CA VAL A 160 1.72 9.01 4.28
C VAL A 160 0.38 9.28 3.62
N GLY A 161 -0.62 8.42 3.83
CA GLY A 161 -1.91 8.66 3.24
C GLY A 161 -3.00 7.68 3.56
N LEU A 162 -3.98 7.64 2.67
CA LEU A 162 -5.12 6.74 2.77
C LEU A 162 -5.23 5.89 1.51
N ASN A 163 -5.54 4.62 1.68
CA ASN A 163 -5.87 3.73 0.59
C ASN A 163 -7.10 2.88 0.91
N CYS A 164 -7.74 2.34 -0.11
CA CYS A 164 -8.92 1.49 0.05
C CYS A 164 -10.05 2.11 0.90
N GLY A 165 -10.91 1.28 1.50
CA GLY A 165 -11.97 1.68 2.42
C GLY A 165 -13.10 2.51 1.81
N VAL A 166 -12.77 3.55 1.06
CA VAL A 166 -13.72 4.51 0.50
C VAL A 166 -13.44 4.85 -0.96
N GLY A 167 -14.46 5.35 -1.66
CA GLY A 167 -14.30 5.88 -3.02
C GLY A 167 -13.72 7.31 -3.02
N PRO A 168 -13.37 7.85 -4.22
CA PRO A 168 -12.57 9.06 -4.33
C PRO A 168 -13.24 10.31 -3.75
N ALA A 169 -14.56 10.45 -3.85
CA ALA A 169 -15.27 11.60 -3.28
C ALA A 169 -15.25 11.61 -1.75
N HIS A 170 -15.41 10.44 -1.12
CA HIS A 170 -15.31 10.33 0.34
C HIS A 170 -13.88 10.51 0.81
N MET A 171 -12.90 9.93 0.11
CA MET A 171 -11.48 10.12 0.45
C MET A 171 -11.10 11.61 0.42
N ARG A 172 -11.55 12.35 -0.59
CA ARG A 172 -11.35 13.81 -0.66
C ARG A 172 -11.89 14.52 0.57
N GLN A 173 -13.14 14.23 0.97
CA GLN A 173 -13.75 14.85 2.15
C GLN A 173 -13.01 14.52 3.45
N ILE A 174 -12.53 13.29 3.58
CA ILE A 174 -11.77 12.84 4.76
C ILE A 174 -10.42 13.56 4.81
N LEU A 175 -9.67 13.60 3.70
CA LEU A 175 -8.38 14.26 3.62
C LEU A 175 -8.48 15.78 3.82
N GLU A 176 -9.53 16.41 3.28
CA GLU A 176 -9.79 17.84 3.50
C GLU A 176 -9.94 18.18 4.99
N LYS A 177 -10.64 17.31 5.75
CA LYS A 177 -10.80 17.46 7.21
C LYS A 177 -9.56 17.07 8.02
N ALA A 178 -8.83 16.07 7.55
CA ALA A 178 -7.63 15.61 8.23
C ALA A 178 -6.47 16.60 8.10
N GLY A 179 -6.40 17.29 6.97
CA GLY A 179 -5.31 18.19 6.60
C GLY A 179 -4.14 17.45 5.97
N ARG A 180 -3.31 18.20 5.23
CA ARG A 180 -2.08 17.66 4.62
C ARG A 180 -1.01 17.47 5.70
N PRO A 181 -0.32 16.30 5.74
CA PRO A 181 0.86 16.13 6.58
C PRO A 181 1.96 17.11 6.16
N ARG A 182 2.72 17.63 7.13
CA ARG A 182 3.85 18.51 6.86
C ARG A 182 5.08 17.67 6.52
N ASP A 183 5.88 18.17 5.56
CA ASP A 183 7.19 17.60 5.21
C ASP A 183 7.16 16.13 4.77
N LYS A 184 5.99 15.64 4.32
CA LYS A 184 5.79 14.29 3.78
C LYS A 184 4.95 14.36 2.50
N PHE A 185 5.15 13.40 1.61
CA PHE A 185 4.25 13.20 0.48
C PHE A 185 2.88 12.70 0.96
N LEU A 186 1.81 13.13 0.32
CA LEU A 186 0.44 12.71 0.63
C LEU A 186 -0.06 11.68 -0.39
N LEU A 187 -0.33 10.47 0.08
CA LEU A 187 -0.91 9.39 -0.72
C LEU A 187 -2.44 9.44 -0.66
N ALA A 188 -3.08 9.32 -1.83
CA ALA A 188 -4.53 9.24 -1.96
C ALA A 188 -4.90 8.15 -2.98
N ILE A 189 -5.22 6.95 -2.50
CA ILE A 189 -5.41 5.75 -3.32
C ILE A 189 -6.81 5.17 -3.06
N PRO A 190 -7.88 5.81 -3.55
CA PRO A 190 -9.25 5.38 -3.30
C PRO A 190 -9.64 4.13 -4.09
N ASN A 191 -10.66 3.42 -3.60
CA ASN A 191 -11.35 2.40 -4.39
C ASN A 191 -12.05 3.02 -5.60
N ALA A 192 -12.29 2.21 -6.64
CA ALA A 192 -13.04 2.62 -7.83
C ALA A 192 -14.52 3.03 -7.54
N GLY A 193 -14.94 2.90 -6.29
CA GLY A 193 -16.27 3.17 -5.77
C GLY A 193 -16.78 2.01 -4.94
N TYR A 194 -18.07 2.08 -4.56
CA TYR A 194 -18.71 1.00 -3.83
C TYR A 194 -19.30 -0.02 -4.81
N PRO A 195 -18.93 -1.31 -4.70
CA PRO A 195 -19.49 -2.32 -5.58
C PRO A 195 -20.95 -2.57 -5.23
N THR A 196 -21.79 -2.75 -6.23
CA THR A 196 -23.16 -3.25 -6.10
C THR A 196 -23.27 -4.63 -6.73
N LEU A 197 -24.00 -5.54 -6.09
CA LEU A 197 -24.25 -6.86 -6.64
C LEU A 197 -25.51 -6.82 -7.52
N THR A 198 -25.33 -6.88 -8.84
CA THR A 198 -26.44 -6.92 -9.79
C THR A 198 -26.37 -8.22 -10.59
N ARG A 199 -27.42 -9.06 -10.50
CA ARG A 199 -27.48 -10.36 -11.19
C ARG A 199 -26.24 -11.24 -10.98
N ASN A 200 -25.79 -11.38 -9.74
CA ASN A 200 -24.56 -12.11 -9.34
C ASN A 200 -23.25 -11.58 -9.97
N LYS A 201 -23.23 -10.35 -10.44
CA LYS A 201 -22.02 -9.67 -10.91
C LYS A 201 -21.76 -8.43 -10.06
N LEU A 202 -20.52 -8.26 -9.61
CA LEU A 202 -20.09 -7.02 -8.99
C LEU A 202 -19.98 -5.93 -10.07
N GLN A 203 -20.64 -4.82 -9.84
CA GLN A 203 -20.59 -3.64 -10.69
C GLN A 203 -20.17 -2.43 -9.85
N PHE A 204 -19.26 -1.64 -10.40
CA PHE A 204 -18.86 -0.36 -9.83
C PHE A 204 -19.64 0.74 -10.54
N GLY A 205 -20.36 1.57 -9.77
CA GLY A 205 -21.21 2.62 -10.33
C GLY A 205 -20.44 3.83 -10.90
N ASN A 206 -19.16 3.96 -10.58
CA ASN A 206 -18.34 5.07 -11.04
C ASN A 206 -17.80 4.81 -12.44
N THR A 207 -17.85 5.84 -13.29
CA THR A 207 -17.21 5.80 -14.61
C THR A 207 -15.74 6.19 -14.52
N PRO A 208 -14.88 5.78 -15.49
CA PRO A 208 -13.49 6.25 -15.55
C PRO A 208 -13.36 7.77 -15.58
N VAL A 209 -14.28 8.47 -16.26
CA VAL A 209 -14.30 9.95 -16.33
C VAL A 209 -14.53 10.55 -14.93
N TYR A 210 -15.55 10.08 -14.22
CA TYR A 210 -15.82 10.52 -12.85
C TYR A 210 -14.60 10.25 -11.95
N PHE A 211 -14.01 9.06 -12.04
CA PHE A 211 -12.83 8.72 -11.24
C PHE A 211 -11.68 9.68 -11.52
N ALA A 212 -11.36 9.93 -12.79
CA ALA A 212 -10.30 10.86 -13.19
C ALA A 212 -10.56 12.29 -12.71
N GLU A 213 -11.81 12.78 -12.77
CA GLU A 213 -12.17 14.10 -12.22
C GLU A 213 -11.92 14.17 -10.71
N LYS A 214 -12.32 13.14 -9.96
CA LYS A 214 -12.10 13.09 -8.52
C LYS A 214 -10.62 12.95 -8.14
N MET A 215 -9.82 12.26 -8.93
CA MET A 215 -8.37 12.22 -8.73
C MET A 215 -7.72 13.60 -8.93
N LYS A 216 -8.18 14.39 -9.90
CA LYS A 216 -7.75 15.79 -10.05
C LYS A 216 -8.12 16.66 -8.86
N GLU A 217 -9.31 16.44 -8.24
CA GLU A 217 -9.70 17.13 -7.02
C GLU A 217 -8.79 16.74 -5.84
N LEU A 218 -8.40 15.47 -5.71
CA LEU A 218 -7.45 15.00 -4.70
C LEU A 218 -6.06 15.60 -4.92
N GLN A 219 -5.59 15.67 -6.17
CA GLN A 219 -4.33 16.34 -6.52
C GLN A 219 -4.37 17.85 -6.17
N ALA A 220 -5.49 18.53 -6.47
CA ALA A 220 -5.68 19.94 -6.10
C ALA A 220 -5.71 20.14 -4.57
N LEU A 221 -6.10 19.14 -3.79
CA LEU A 221 -6.04 19.15 -2.32
C LEU A 221 -4.62 18.95 -1.79
N GLY A 222 -3.69 18.54 -2.66
CA GLY A 222 -2.28 18.34 -2.35
C GLY A 222 -1.84 16.87 -2.28
N ALA A 223 -2.58 15.93 -2.85
CA ALA A 223 -2.06 14.59 -3.07
C ALA A 223 -0.96 14.62 -4.16
N ASP A 224 0.12 13.89 -3.89
CA ASP A 224 1.33 13.84 -4.70
C ASP A 224 1.32 12.70 -5.71
#